data_58d6a9cd684679714c9eb08ce90195df
#
_entry.id   58d6a9cd684679714c9eb08ce90195df
#
_cell.length_a   1.000
_cell.length_b   1.000
_cell.length_c   1.000
_cell.angle_alpha   90.00
_cell.angle_beta   90.00
_cell.angle_gamma   90.00
#
_symmetry.space_group_name_H-M   'P 1'
#
loop_
_entity.id
_entity.type
_entity.pdbx_description
1 polymer ?
#
loop_
_entity_poly.entity_id
_entity_poly.type
_entity_poly.pdbx_seq_one_letter_code
_entity_poly.pdbx_strand_id
1 'polypeptide(L)'
;MQLLKIISFITALCCWSTTSFAEDIELGGIVLDRSISRFGKDFAFYYAGYWRDMPQTEGITVVIHERVYPQAGTFLWVEINQTRIYQTYFGRRHNDVKQMAEHAILLSVNELANIQAAKMFGEQAELSL
;
A
#
# COMPACT_ATOMS: atom_id res chain seq x y z
N MET A 1 27.73 50.36 -29.00
CA MET A 1 28.65 49.22 -28.80
C MET A 1 28.47 48.61 -27.41
N GLN A 2 28.30 49.41 -26.36
CA GLN A 2 28.06 48.90 -25.02
C GLN A 2 26.72 48.18 -24.85
N LEU A 3 25.65 48.63 -25.50
CA LEU A 3 24.31 48.04 -25.46
C LEU A 3 24.26 46.66 -26.12
N LEU A 4 25.01 46.40 -27.17
CA LEU A 4 25.08 45.07 -27.80
C LEU A 4 25.77 44.03 -26.92
N LYS A 5 26.75 44.45 -26.12
CA LYS A 5 27.43 43.59 -25.14
C LYS A 5 26.52 43.22 -23.95
N ILE A 6 25.69 44.17 -23.55
CA ILE A 6 24.70 43.93 -22.43
C ILE A 6 23.60 43.02 -22.91
N ILE A 7 23.10 43.15 -24.12
CA ILE A 7 22.07 42.29 -24.71
C ILE A 7 22.61 40.87 -24.88
N SER A 8 23.88 40.71 -25.30
CA SER A 8 24.53 39.40 -25.42
C SER A 8 24.71 38.70 -24.10
N PHE A 9 24.93 39.48 -23.00
CA PHE A 9 25.08 38.90 -21.65
C PHE A 9 23.76 38.48 -21.04
N ILE A 10 22.67 39.18 -21.36
CA ILE A 10 21.32 38.85 -20.87
C ILE A 10 20.77 37.60 -21.55
N THR A 11 21.11 37.37 -22.84
CA THR A 11 20.67 36.17 -23.57
C THR A 11 21.36 34.89 -23.10
N ALA A 12 22.57 34.99 -22.54
CA ALA A 12 23.30 33.84 -22.01
C ALA A 12 22.79 33.35 -20.63
N LEU A 13 22.03 34.20 -19.91
CA LEU A 13 21.53 33.90 -18.57
C LEU A 13 20.19 33.15 -18.53
N CYS A 14 19.52 33.04 -19.68
CA CYS A 14 18.20 32.39 -19.79
C CYS A 14 18.25 30.88 -20.06
N CYS A 15 19.45 30.27 -20.21
CA CYS A 15 19.57 28.83 -20.54
C CYS A 15 19.90 27.93 -19.34
N TRP A 16 19.69 28.38 -18.10
CA TRP A 16 19.66 27.45 -16.99
C TRP A 16 18.26 26.79 -16.93
N SER A 17 18.07 25.83 -17.85
CA SER A 17 17.00 24.86 -17.72
C SER A 17 17.26 24.08 -16.45
N THR A 18 16.49 24.40 -15.39
CA THR A 18 16.38 23.53 -14.24
C THR A 18 15.73 22.24 -14.75
N THR A 19 16.54 21.20 -14.92
CA THR A 19 16.01 19.85 -15.03
C THR A 19 15.36 19.53 -13.68
N SER A 20 14.08 19.76 -13.61
CA SER A 20 13.26 19.24 -12.53
C SER A 20 13.28 17.72 -12.68
N PHE A 21 14.10 17.06 -11.87
CA PHE A 21 13.91 15.64 -11.67
C PHE A 21 12.58 15.51 -10.90
N ALA A 22 11.53 15.14 -11.61
CA ALA A 22 10.36 14.59 -10.96
C ALA A 22 10.82 13.29 -10.32
N GLU A 23 11.03 13.30 -8.99
CA GLU A 23 11.12 12.07 -8.22
C GLU A 23 9.81 11.32 -8.47
N ASP A 24 9.89 10.18 -9.14
CA ASP A 24 8.78 9.22 -9.17
C ASP A 24 8.54 8.80 -7.72
N ILE A 25 7.58 9.46 -7.09
CA ILE A 25 7.06 9.02 -5.81
C ILE A 25 6.29 7.74 -6.11
N GLU A 26 6.96 6.60 -5.99
CA GLU A 26 6.28 5.31 -5.97
C GLU A 26 5.30 5.31 -4.79
N LEU A 27 4.03 5.51 -5.10
CA LEU A 27 2.97 5.36 -4.12
C LEU A 27 2.84 3.87 -3.82
N GLY A 28 3.34 3.48 -2.66
CA GLY A 28 3.13 2.13 -2.13
C GLY A 28 1.66 1.77 -2.03
N GLY A 29 1.36 0.51 -1.79
CA GLY A 29 0.00 0.01 -1.69
C GLY A 29 -0.84 0.73 -0.65
N ILE A 30 -2.13 0.84 -0.92
CA ILE A 30 -3.10 1.55 -0.08
C ILE A 30 -3.72 0.58 0.92
N VAL A 31 -3.79 0.97 2.20
CA VAL A 31 -4.56 0.29 3.23
C VAL A 31 -5.78 1.13 3.60
N LEU A 32 -6.97 0.60 3.33
CA LEU A 32 -8.24 1.21 3.71
C LEU A 32 -8.73 0.58 5.01
N ASP A 33 -8.80 1.37 6.05
CA ASP A 33 -9.31 0.95 7.36
C ASP A 33 -10.82 1.24 7.46
N ARG A 34 -11.61 0.18 7.45
CA ARG A 34 -13.07 0.20 7.69
C ARG A 34 -13.44 -0.41 9.04
N SER A 35 -12.51 -0.44 9.98
CA SER A 35 -12.78 -0.92 11.33
C SER A 35 -13.62 0.08 12.13
N ILE A 36 -14.38 -0.43 13.10
CA ILE A 36 -15.33 0.32 13.90
C ILE A 36 -14.92 0.34 15.37
N SER A 37 -14.59 -0.84 15.92
CA SER A 37 -14.23 -1.00 17.31
C SER A 37 -12.79 -0.58 17.60
N ARG A 38 -12.49 -0.38 18.89
CA ARG A 38 -11.12 -0.11 19.33
C ARG A 38 -10.17 -1.22 18.93
N PHE A 39 -10.58 -2.48 19.08
CA PHE A 39 -9.76 -3.63 18.68
C PHE A 39 -9.48 -3.65 17.19
N GLY A 40 -10.49 -3.34 16.38
CA GLY A 40 -10.31 -3.22 14.93
C GLY A 40 -9.35 -2.07 14.56
N LYS A 41 -9.43 -0.93 15.25
CA LYS A 41 -8.52 0.19 15.06
C LYS A 41 -7.08 -0.15 15.45
N ASP A 42 -6.88 -0.84 16.56
CA ASP A 42 -5.57 -1.29 17.00
C ASP A 42 -4.99 -2.32 16.00
N PHE A 43 -5.81 -3.26 15.52
CA PHE A 43 -5.42 -4.18 14.47
C PHE A 43 -4.97 -3.44 13.19
N ALA A 44 -5.77 -2.50 12.72
CA ALA A 44 -5.48 -1.72 11.53
C ALA A 44 -4.18 -0.91 11.68
N PHE A 45 -3.94 -0.36 12.87
CA PHE A 45 -2.72 0.37 13.19
C PHE A 45 -1.47 -0.52 13.05
N TYR A 46 -1.47 -1.70 13.66
CA TYR A 46 -0.34 -2.63 13.56
C TYR A 46 -0.17 -3.17 12.13
N TYR A 47 -1.27 -3.55 11.50
CA TYR A 47 -1.24 -4.05 10.13
C TYR A 47 -0.68 -3.00 9.16
N ALA A 48 -1.16 -1.78 9.21
CA ALA A 48 -0.67 -0.69 8.35
C ALA A 48 0.81 -0.37 8.60
N GLY A 49 1.27 -0.47 9.86
CA GLY A 49 2.68 -0.32 10.21
C GLY A 49 3.56 -1.35 9.51
N TYR A 50 3.18 -2.61 9.56
CA TYR A 50 3.91 -3.69 8.87
C TYR A 50 3.81 -3.58 7.35
N TRP A 51 2.64 -3.23 6.82
CA TRP A 51 2.41 -3.06 5.39
C TRP A 51 3.32 -2.01 4.77
N ARG A 52 3.55 -0.91 5.49
CA ARG A 52 4.41 0.20 5.03
C ARG A 52 5.83 -0.25 4.71
N ASP A 53 6.34 -1.23 5.44
CA ASP A 53 7.71 -1.73 5.30
C ASP A 53 7.80 -2.87 4.26
N MET A 54 6.67 -3.28 3.67
CA MET A 54 6.65 -4.36 2.68
C MET A 54 7.02 -3.84 1.29
N PRO A 55 7.91 -4.54 0.58
CA PRO A 55 8.25 -4.20 -0.80
C PRO A 55 7.16 -4.65 -1.78
N GLN A 56 7.15 -4.05 -2.97
CA GLN A 56 6.34 -4.48 -4.11
C GLN A 56 4.82 -4.43 -3.85
N THR A 57 4.38 -3.40 -3.15
CA THR A 57 2.97 -3.17 -2.84
C THR A 57 2.28 -2.19 -3.79
N GLU A 58 2.99 -1.66 -4.79
CA GLU A 58 2.46 -0.68 -5.74
C GLU A 58 1.23 -1.23 -6.47
N GLY A 59 0.19 -0.41 -6.54
CA GLY A 59 -1.07 -0.76 -7.18
C GLY A 59 -1.92 -1.79 -6.44
N ILE A 60 -1.53 -2.17 -5.23
CA ILE A 60 -2.27 -3.13 -4.40
C ILE A 60 -3.12 -2.38 -3.38
N THR A 61 -4.39 -2.77 -3.29
CA THR A 61 -5.33 -2.21 -2.32
C THR A 61 -5.69 -3.25 -1.29
N VAL A 62 -5.44 -2.92 -0.02
CA VAL A 62 -5.87 -3.70 1.14
C VAL A 62 -7.06 -3.02 1.77
N VAL A 63 -8.07 -3.80 2.15
CA VAL A 63 -9.22 -3.32 2.90
C VAL A 63 -9.37 -4.15 4.17
N ILE A 64 -9.40 -3.48 5.30
CA ILE A 64 -9.69 -4.09 6.61
C ILE A 64 -11.16 -3.83 6.92
N HIS A 65 -11.92 -4.89 7.03
CA HIS A 65 -13.36 -4.84 7.30
C HIS A 65 -13.66 -5.32 8.71
N GLU A 66 -14.70 -4.79 9.29
CA GLU A 66 -15.21 -5.21 10.58
C GLU A 66 -16.74 -5.25 10.57
N ARG A 67 -17.28 -6.28 11.19
CA ARG A 67 -18.72 -6.40 11.44
C ARG A 67 -18.96 -6.76 12.90
N VAL A 68 -19.72 -5.94 13.57
CA VAL A 68 -20.09 -6.17 14.97
C VAL A 68 -21.38 -6.99 15.04
N TYR A 69 -21.31 -8.11 15.77
CA TYR A 69 -22.47 -8.92 16.11
C TYR A 69 -22.76 -8.73 17.61
N PRO A 70 -23.91 -8.15 17.99
CA PRO A 70 -24.15 -7.73 19.38
C PRO A 70 -24.03 -8.85 20.42
N GLN A 71 -24.26 -10.10 20.03
CA GLN A 71 -24.20 -11.24 20.95
C GLN A 71 -23.01 -12.18 20.74
N ALA A 72 -22.38 -12.14 19.56
CA ALA A 72 -21.31 -13.06 19.16
C ALA A 72 -19.92 -12.43 19.10
N GLY A 73 -19.80 -11.12 19.34
CA GLY A 73 -18.54 -10.39 19.24
C GLY A 73 -18.34 -9.71 17.89
N THR A 74 -17.10 -9.48 17.53
CA THR A 74 -16.74 -8.75 16.32
C THR A 74 -16.01 -9.66 15.34
N PHE A 75 -16.43 -9.63 14.10
CA PHE A 75 -15.78 -10.30 13.00
C PHE A 75 -14.95 -9.31 12.19
N LEU A 76 -13.66 -9.61 12.01
CA LEU A 76 -12.73 -8.81 11.23
C LEU A 76 -12.14 -9.65 10.12
N TRP A 77 -12.00 -9.06 8.92
CA TRP A 77 -11.33 -9.70 7.79
C TRP A 77 -10.54 -8.70 6.97
N VAL A 78 -9.53 -9.21 6.29
CA VAL A 78 -8.64 -8.44 5.43
C VAL A 78 -8.76 -8.96 4.00
N GLU A 79 -8.93 -8.05 3.06
CA GLU A 79 -8.97 -8.32 1.63
C GLU A 79 -7.79 -7.62 0.93
N ILE A 80 -7.16 -8.35 0.02
CA ILE A 80 -6.17 -7.80 -0.91
C ILE A 80 -6.75 -7.92 -2.31
N ASN A 81 -6.89 -6.78 -3.01
CA ASN A 81 -7.50 -6.74 -4.34
C ASN A 81 -8.81 -7.54 -4.41
N GLN A 82 -9.67 -7.38 -3.40
CA GLN A 82 -10.97 -8.03 -3.27
C GLN A 82 -10.93 -9.53 -2.92
N THR A 83 -9.74 -10.10 -2.70
CA THR A 83 -9.59 -11.47 -2.23
C THR A 83 -9.41 -11.48 -0.71
N ARG A 84 -10.28 -12.20 -0.01
CA ARG A 84 -10.16 -12.35 1.45
C ARG A 84 -8.99 -13.27 1.78
N ILE A 85 -7.99 -12.72 2.50
CA ILE A 85 -6.76 -13.45 2.86
C ILE A 85 -6.67 -13.80 4.34
N TYR A 86 -7.42 -13.12 5.19
CA TYR A 86 -7.41 -13.30 6.63
C TYR A 86 -8.78 -13.01 7.22
N GLN A 87 -9.15 -13.76 8.26
CA GLN A 87 -10.36 -13.50 9.04
C GLN A 87 -10.19 -13.97 10.47
N THR A 88 -10.84 -13.27 11.38
CA THR A 88 -10.81 -13.59 12.81
C THR A 88 -12.05 -13.07 13.53
N TYR A 89 -12.33 -13.67 14.70
CA TYR A 89 -13.33 -13.18 15.64
C TYR A 89 -12.66 -12.63 16.87
N PHE A 90 -13.07 -11.44 17.28
CA PHE A 90 -12.73 -10.89 18.58
C PHE A 90 -13.83 -11.26 19.57
N GLY A 91 -13.51 -12.12 20.52
CA GLY A 91 -14.36 -12.39 21.68
C GLY A 91 -14.20 -11.35 22.77
N ARG A 92 -14.92 -11.53 23.88
CA ARG A 92 -14.79 -10.69 25.09
C ARG A 92 -13.45 -10.86 25.82
N ARG A 93 -12.63 -11.84 25.45
CA ARG A 93 -11.32 -12.09 26.03
C ARG A 93 -10.25 -11.29 25.31
N HIS A 94 -9.24 -10.83 26.05
CA HIS A 94 -8.10 -10.15 25.50
C HIS A 94 -7.38 -11.06 24.49
N ASN A 95 -7.56 -10.78 23.22
CA ASN A 95 -6.75 -11.36 22.17
C ASN A 95 -5.54 -10.46 21.94
N ASP A 96 -4.39 -11.05 21.67
CA ASP A 96 -3.21 -10.29 21.27
C ASP A 96 -3.40 -9.77 19.84
N VAL A 97 -3.90 -8.54 19.76
CA VAL A 97 -4.22 -7.86 18.48
C VAL A 97 -2.98 -7.70 17.61
N LYS A 98 -1.83 -7.44 18.23
CA LYS A 98 -0.56 -7.32 17.52
C LYS A 98 -0.17 -8.63 16.85
N GLN A 99 -0.26 -9.75 17.55
CA GLN A 99 0.02 -11.08 16.99
C GLN A 99 -0.96 -11.45 15.87
N MET A 100 -2.22 -11.05 15.98
CA MET A 100 -3.21 -11.24 14.93
C MET A 100 -2.86 -10.45 13.67
N ALA A 101 -2.41 -9.21 13.82
CA ALA A 101 -1.94 -8.40 12.71
C ALA A 101 -0.67 -8.98 12.06
N GLU A 102 0.27 -9.50 12.84
CA GLU A 102 1.45 -10.21 12.35
C GLU A 102 1.06 -11.44 11.51
N HIS A 103 0.10 -12.21 11.97
CA HIS A 103 -0.40 -13.37 11.23
C HIS A 103 -1.06 -12.94 9.90
N ALA A 104 -1.87 -11.89 9.93
CA ALA A 104 -2.48 -11.33 8.73
C ALA A 104 -1.43 -10.85 7.71
N ILE A 105 -0.35 -10.23 8.18
CA ILE A 105 0.76 -9.80 7.31
C ILE A 105 1.47 -10.99 6.67
N LEU A 106 1.70 -12.07 7.39
CA LEU A 106 2.30 -13.28 6.80
C LEU A 106 1.45 -13.85 5.67
N LEU A 107 0.13 -13.88 5.84
CA LEU A 107 -0.78 -14.28 4.77
C LEU A 107 -0.80 -13.29 3.60
N SER A 108 -0.64 -12.01 3.90
CA SER A 108 -0.52 -10.97 2.87
C SER A 108 0.75 -11.13 2.03
N VAL A 109 1.87 -11.51 2.64
CA VAL A 109 3.13 -11.83 1.91
C VAL A 109 2.91 -12.95 0.89
N ASN A 110 2.21 -14.00 1.29
CA ASN A 110 1.87 -15.10 0.39
C ASN A 110 0.99 -14.65 -0.77
N GLU A 111 -0.01 -13.82 -0.51
CA GLU A 111 -0.88 -13.28 -1.56
C GLU A 111 -0.13 -12.35 -2.52
N LEU A 112 0.76 -11.50 -2.01
CA LEU A 112 1.62 -10.68 -2.86
C LEU A 112 2.49 -11.52 -3.80
N ALA A 113 3.06 -12.61 -3.28
CA ALA A 113 3.85 -13.55 -4.09
C ALA A 113 2.98 -14.19 -5.20
N ASN A 114 1.74 -14.54 -4.90
CA ASN A 114 0.79 -15.07 -5.88
C ASN A 114 0.44 -14.05 -6.96
N ILE A 115 0.19 -12.80 -6.57
CA ILE A 115 -0.11 -11.71 -7.50
C ILE A 115 1.07 -11.47 -8.45
N GLN A 116 2.29 -11.46 -7.93
CA GLN A 116 3.49 -11.28 -8.75
C GLN A 116 3.74 -12.45 -9.68
N ALA A 117 3.58 -13.68 -9.22
CA ALA A 117 3.68 -14.86 -10.06
C ALA A 117 2.67 -14.82 -11.21
N ALA A 118 1.44 -14.42 -10.95
CA ALA A 118 0.40 -14.27 -11.97
C ALA A 118 0.76 -13.20 -13.01
N LYS A 119 1.36 -12.08 -12.61
CA LYS A 119 1.86 -11.04 -13.53
C LYS A 119 2.97 -11.58 -14.43
N MET A 120 3.94 -12.28 -13.87
CA MET A 120 5.05 -12.88 -14.63
C MET A 120 4.55 -13.89 -15.67
N PHE A 121 3.60 -14.76 -15.31
CA PHE A 121 3.01 -15.71 -16.25
C PHE A 121 2.16 -15.02 -17.31
N GLY A 122 1.45 -13.94 -16.98
CA GLY A 122 0.70 -13.15 -17.94
C GLY A 122 1.60 -12.49 -18.98
N GLU A 123 2.71 -11.89 -18.58
CA GLU A 123 3.70 -11.28 -19.47
C GLU A 123 4.35 -12.32 -20.39
N GLN A 124 4.69 -13.51 -19.88
CA GLN A 124 5.24 -14.58 -20.71
C GLN A 124 4.25 -15.11 -21.74
N ALA A 125 2.96 -15.18 -21.39
CA ALA A 125 1.92 -15.59 -22.33
C ALA A 125 1.74 -14.57 -23.47
N GLU A 126 1.86 -13.28 -23.19
CA GLU A 126 1.82 -12.21 -24.22
C GLU A 126 3.03 -12.26 -25.14
N LEU A 127 4.22 -12.57 -24.63
CA LEU A 127 5.45 -12.67 -25.40
C LEU A 127 5.50 -13.93 -26.28
N SER A 128 4.72 -14.96 -25.97
CA SER A 128 4.66 -16.22 -26.72
C SER A 128 3.64 -16.22 -27.88
N LEU A 129 2.88 -15.15 -27.98
CA LEU A 129 1.96 -14.92 -29.10
C LEU A 129 2.64 -14.11 -30.23
#